data_09032a1fcfba1e505bd713864f024bda
#
_entry.id   09032a1fcfba1e505bd713864f024bda
#
_cell.length_a   1.000
_cell.length_b   1.000
_cell.length_c   1.000
_cell.angle_alpha   90.00
_cell.angle_beta   90.00
_cell.angle_gamma   90.00
#
_symmetry.space_group_name_H-M   'P 1'
#
loop_
_entity.id
_entity.type
_entity.pdbx_description
1 polymer ?
#
loop_
_entity_poly.entity_id
_entity_poly.type
_entity_poly.pdbx_seq_one_letter_code
_entity_poly.pdbx_strand_id
1 'polypeptide(L)'
;KVVFTADEAERLNGMMQDTILVRLETSPEDIHGMHASKGILTSRGGMTSHAAVVARGMGRPCVSGSSEIEINYDEKFFKASNIEVKEGDVITIDGSSGRIILGEVSTIKPEISGSFSTLMNWADKFRKLKIRSNSETPTDTKIARDFGAEGIGLCRTEHMFFDEERILSVREMILSKTQEDRAKALQKLLPHQKKDFIEIFKIMSGLPVTVRL
;
A
#
# COMPACT_ATOMS: atom_id res chain seq x y z
N LYS A 1 -4.60 -7.49 15.51
CA LYS A 1 -5.54 -8.57 15.86
C LYS A 1 -5.86 -9.40 14.63
N VAL A 2 -6.08 -10.70 14.80
CA VAL A 2 -6.51 -11.62 13.73
C VAL A 2 -7.97 -11.38 13.39
N VAL A 3 -8.29 -11.31 12.08
CA VAL A 3 -9.64 -11.30 11.52
C VAL A 3 -9.73 -12.24 10.32
N PHE A 4 -10.89 -12.84 10.10
CA PHE A 4 -11.09 -13.82 9.03
C PHE A 4 -11.95 -13.32 7.87
N THR A 5 -12.53 -12.12 7.98
CA THR A 5 -13.32 -11.51 6.91
C THR A 5 -12.85 -10.09 6.61
N ALA A 6 -13.03 -9.69 5.36
CA ALA A 6 -12.69 -8.34 4.91
C ALA A 6 -13.55 -7.28 5.61
N ASP A 7 -14.84 -7.55 5.79
CA ASP A 7 -15.77 -6.65 6.48
C ASP A 7 -15.39 -6.42 7.95
N GLU A 8 -14.94 -7.46 8.63
CA GLU A 8 -14.49 -7.34 10.03
C GLU A 8 -13.19 -6.54 10.13
N ALA A 9 -12.28 -6.70 9.16
CA ALA A 9 -11.07 -5.88 9.08
C ALA A 9 -11.41 -4.40 8.93
N GLU A 10 -12.35 -4.07 8.04
CA GLU A 10 -12.80 -2.69 7.82
C GLU A 10 -13.51 -2.13 9.05
N ARG A 11 -14.41 -2.89 9.66
CA ARG A 11 -15.12 -2.50 10.88
C ARG A 11 -14.17 -2.15 12.04
N LEU A 12 -13.17 -3.00 12.27
CA LEU A 12 -12.19 -2.78 13.34
C LEU A 12 -11.22 -1.63 13.03
N ASN A 13 -10.84 -1.46 11.76
CA ASN A 13 -10.06 -0.30 11.34
C ASN A 13 -10.80 1.01 11.60
N GLY A 14 -12.12 1.07 11.38
CA GLY A 14 -12.96 2.21 11.76
C GLY A 14 -12.96 2.50 13.27
N MET A 15 -12.63 1.51 14.10
CA MET A 15 -12.43 1.64 15.55
C MET A 15 -10.95 1.88 15.94
N MET A 16 -10.09 2.22 14.98
CA MET A 16 -8.62 2.41 15.16
C MET A 16 -7.91 1.16 15.71
N GLN A 17 -8.39 -0.02 15.40
CA GLN A 17 -7.76 -1.28 15.80
C GLN A 17 -7.00 -1.89 14.62
N ASP A 18 -5.72 -2.15 14.84
CA ASP A 18 -4.86 -2.80 13.85
C ASP A 18 -5.24 -4.27 13.69
N THR A 19 -5.43 -4.70 12.45
CA THR A 19 -5.83 -6.07 12.10
C THR A 19 -4.83 -6.74 11.16
N ILE A 20 -4.82 -8.07 11.19
CA ILE A 20 -4.19 -8.94 10.20
C ILE A 20 -5.30 -9.79 9.61
N LEU A 21 -5.52 -9.64 8.30
CA LEU A 21 -6.52 -10.40 7.57
C LEU A 21 -5.96 -11.78 7.26
N VAL A 22 -6.64 -12.82 7.76
CA VAL A 22 -6.27 -14.23 7.57
C VAL A 22 -7.27 -14.90 6.63
N ARG A 23 -6.78 -15.40 5.49
CA ARG A 23 -7.62 -16.04 4.47
C ARG A 23 -6.99 -17.34 3.96
N LEU A 24 -7.80 -18.23 3.42
CA LEU A 24 -7.28 -19.36 2.65
C LEU A 24 -6.50 -18.84 1.43
N GLU A 25 -7.14 -17.94 0.69
CA GLU A 25 -6.58 -17.08 -0.36
C GLU A 25 -7.41 -15.81 -0.44
N THR A 26 -6.88 -14.73 -0.98
CA THR A 26 -7.64 -13.50 -1.19
C THR A 26 -8.17 -13.41 -2.61
N SER A 27 -9.33 -12.79 -2.74
CA SER A 27 -9.98 -12.45 -4.01
C SER A 27 -10.07 -10.93 -4.20
N PRO A 28 -10.45 -10.44 -5.40
CA PRO A 28 -10.72 -9.03 -5.61
C PRO A 28 -11.78 -8.45 -4.65
N GLU A 29 -12.68 -9.27 -4.15
CA GLU A 29 -13.72 -8.88 -3.19
C GLU A 29 -13.14 -8.54 -1.81
N ASP A 30 -11.98 -9.08 -1.47
CA ASP A 30 -11.30 -8.84 -0.19
C ASP A 30 -10.48 -7.52 -0.15
N ILE A 31 -10.41 -6.77 -1.26
CA ILE A 31 -9.53 -5.58 -1.39
C ILE A 31 -9.77 -4.55 -0.29
N HIS A 32 -11.02 -4.26 0.06
CA HIS A 32 -11.36 -3.30 1.13
C HIS A 32 -10.80 -3.73 2.49
N GLY A 33 -10.92 -5.03 2.83
CA GLY A 33 -10.34 -5.58 4.04
C GLY A 33 -8.82 -5.63 4.04
N MET A 34 -8.21 -5.88 2.87
CA MET A 34 -6.76 -5.81 2.71
C MET A 34 -6.24 -4.38 2.92
N HIS A 35 -6.96 -3.37 2.44
CA HIS A 35 -6.65 -1.96 2.69
C HIS A 35 -6.79 -1.58 4.17
N ALA A 36 -7.83 -2.08 4.83
CA ALA A 36 -8.09 -1.82 6.24
C ALA A 36 -7.06 -2.49 7.17
N SER A 37 -6.47 -3.61 6.73
CA SER A 37 -5.55 -4.41 7.55
C SER A 37 -4.12 -3.89 7.53
N LYS A 38 -3.38 -4.10 8.60
CA LYS A 38 -1.93 -3.82 8.70
C LYS A 38 -1.07 -4.92 8.06
N GLY A 39 -1.63 -6.09 7.82
CA GLY A 39 -0.95 -7.19 7.16
C GLY A 39 -1.89 -8.27 6.69
N ILE A 40 -1.41 -9.11 5.78
CA ILE A 40 -2.19 -10.18 5.16
C ILE A 40 -1.48 -11.52 5.38
N LEU A 41 -2.23 -12.54 5.78
CA LEU A 41 -1.78 -13.91 5.93
C LEU A 41 -2.67 -14.84 5.12
N THR A 42 -2.09 -15.64 4.23
CA THR A 42 -2.87 -16.66 3.50
C THR A 42 -2.24 -18.04 3.60
N SER A 43 -3.11 -19.06 3.71
CA SER A 43 -2.71 -20.46 3.71
C SER A 43 -2.27 -20.93 2.33
N ARG A 44 -2.92 -20.43 1.28
CA ARG A 44 -2.61 -20.72 -0.13
C ARG A 44 -2.02 -19.52 -0.84
N GLY A 45 -1.36 -19.80 -1.96
CA GLY A 45 -0.77 -18.78 -2.81
C GLY A 45 0.76 -18.81 -2.79
N GLY A 46 1.35 -17.79 -3.38
CA GLY A 46 2.80 -17.61 -3.48
C GLY A 46 3.13 -16.18 -3.82
N MET A 47 4.37 -15.91 -4.22
CA MET A 47 4.84 -14.54 -4.51
C MET A 47 4.08 -13.81 -5.64
N THR A 48 3.39 -14.55 -6.49
CA THR A 48 2.56 -14.05 -7.61
C THR A 48 1.06 -14.16 -7.34
N SER A 49 0.65 -14.61 -6.15
CA SER A 49 -0.76 -14.68 -5.77
C SER A 49 -1.38 -13.28 -5.65
N HIS A 50 -2.70 -13.20 -5.75
CA HIS A 50 -3.44 -11.96 -5.56
C HIS A 50 -3.07 -11.27 -4.22
N ALA A 51 -3.03 -12.03 -3.12
CA ALA A 51 -2.62 -11.52 -1.82
C ALA A 51 -1.26 -10.84 -1.84
N ALA A 52 -0.25 -11.52 -2.39
CA ALA A 52 1.13 -11.01 -2.40
C ALA A 52 1.31 -9.79 -3.33
N VAL A 53 0.68 -9.80 -4.50
CA VAL A 53 0.79 -8.70 -5.47
C VAL A 53 0.09 -7.45 -4.94
N VAL A 54 -1.15 -7.60 -4.46
CA VAL A 54 -1.94 -6.47 -3.96
C VAL A 54 -1.33 -5.91 -2.67
N ALA A 55 -0.96 -6.77 -1.70
CA ALA A 55 -0.33 -6.32 -0.46
C ALA A 55 0.97 -5.56 -0.71
N ARG A 56 1.78 -6.02 -1.68
CA ARG A 56 3.01 -5.33 -2.08
C ARG A 56 2.71 -3.95 -2.68
N GLY A 57 1.69 -3.85 -3.54
CA GLY A 57 1.24 -2.59 -4.10
C GLY A 57 0.75 -1.60 -3.03
N MET A 58 0.17 -2.12 -1.94
CA MET A 58 -0.28 -1.34 -0.79
C MET A 58 0.83 -1.05 0.23
N GLY A 59 2.04 -1.58 0.06
CA GLY A 59 3.11 -1.50 1.05
C GLY A 59 2.79 -2.23 2.36
N ARG A 60 1.97 -3.28 2.31
CA ARG A 60 1.57 -4.06 3.49
C ARG A 60 2.40 -5.33 3.60
N PRO A 61 2.84 -5.72 4.82
CA PRO A 61 3.42 -7.04 5.07
C PRO A 61 2.46 -8.15 4.63
N CYS A 62 2.97 -9.15 3.95
CA CYS A 62 2.20 -10.31 3.52
C CYS A 62 2.99 -11.59 3.72
N VAL A 63 2.39 -12.57 4.37
CA VAL A 63 2.85 -13.95 4.38
C VAL A 63 1.83 -14.76 3.57
N SER A 64 2.20 -15.20 2.39
CA SER A 64 1.31 -15.95 1.50
C SER A 64 1.80 -17.37 1.26
N GLY A 65 0.84 -18.31 1.18
CA GLY A 65 1.16 -19.71 0.96
C GLY A 65 1.70 -20.43 2.19
N SER A 66 1.28 -20.01 3.39
CA SER A 66 1.60 -20.71 4.63
C SER A 66 0.76 -21.99 4.75
N SER A 67 1.16 -23.04 4.04
CA SER A 67 0.45 -24.33 4.00
C SER A 67 0.37 -25.04 5.36
N GLU A 68 1.15 -24.60 6.33
CA GLU A 68 1.15 -25.13 7.70
C GLU A 68 -0.03 -24.65 8.54
N ILE A 69 -0.77 -23.62 8.06
CA ILE A 69 -1.95 -23.12 8.76
C ILE A 69 -3.23 -23.75 8.20
N GLU A 70 -4.07 -24.24 9.10
CA GLU A 70 -5.41 -24.75 8.82
C GLU A 70 -6.44 -23.77 9.36
N ILE A 71 -7.26 -23.19 8.48
CA ILE A 71 -8.23 -22.16 8.85
C ILE A 71 -9.62 -22.77 8.98
N ASN A 72 -10.27 -22.52 10.11
CA ASN A 72 -11.67 -22.82 10.36
C ASN A 72 -12.46 -21.50 10.45
N TYR A 73 -13.25 -21.20 9.42
CA TYR A 73 -14.04 -19.98 9.36
C TYR A 73 -15.28 -20.01 10.27
N ASP A 74 -15.87 -21.19 10.49
CA ASP A 74 -17.08 -21.34 11.28
C ASP A 74 -16.80 -21.07 12.76
N GLU A 75 -15.68 -21.58 13.25
CA GLU A 75 -15.25 -21.41 14.64
C GLU A 75 -14.26 -20.24 14.81
N LYS A 76 -13.91 -19.56 13.69
CA LYS A 76 -13.06 -18.36 13.66
C LYS A 76 -11.71 -18.54 14.35
N PHE A 77 -10.96 -19.56 13.93
CA PHE A 77 -9.58 -19.78 14.34
C PHE A 77 -8.74 -20.31 13.17
N PHE A 78 -7.45 -20.26 13.33
CA PHE A 78 -6.53 -21.10 12.55
C PHE A 78 -5.62 -21.90 13.47
N LYS A 79 -5.16 -23.05 13.00
CA LYS A 79 -4.15 -23.89 13.67
C LYS A 79 -2.88 -23.90 12.88
N ALA A 80 -1.75 -23.82 13.59
CA ALA A 80 -0.42 -24.05 13.07
C ALA A 80 0.26 -25.07 14.00
N SER A 81 0.48 -26.29 13.54
CA SER A 81 0.92 -27.41 14.38
C SER A 81 -0.02 -27.61 15.59
N ASN A 82 0.50 -27.41 16.81
CA ASN A 82 -0.28 -27.54 18.05
C ASN A 82 -0.79 -26.21 18.62
N ILE A 83 -0.65 -25.12 17.86
CA ILE A 83 -1.04 -23.78 18.31
C ILE A 83 -2.35 -23.40 17.63
N GLU A 84 -3.32 -22.99 18.42
CA GLU A 84 -4.59 -22.46 17.96
C GLU A 84 -4.62 -20.95 18.19
N VAL A 85 -4.96 -20.18 17.14
CA VAL A 85 -5.06 -18.71 17.14
C VAL A 85 -6.47 -18.34 16.75
N LYS A 86 -7.18 -17.63 17.62
CA LYS A 86 -8.59 -17.25 17.47
C LYS A 86 -8.73 -15.84 16.90
N GLU A 87 -9.92 -15.54 16.40
CA GLU A 87 -10.29 -14.18 16.05
C GLU A 87 -10.09 -13.24 17.24
N GLY A 88 -9.43 -12.11 17.01
CA GLY A 88 -9.10 -11.12 18.04
C GLY A 88 -7.76 -11.34 18.72
N ASP A 89 -7.13 -12.51 18.61
CA ASP A 89 -5.79 -12.74 19.12
C ASP A 89 -4.77 -11.83 18.40
N VAL A 90 -3.70 -11.53 19.11
CA VAL A 90 -2.63 -10.69 18.56
C VAL A 90 -1.53 -11.57 17.97
N ILE A 91 -1.20 -11.33 16.71
CA ILE A 91 -0.03 -11.91 16.05
C ILE A 91 0.79 -10.83 15.39
N THR A 92 2.06 -11.11 15.18
CA THR A 92 2.97 -10.32 14.34
C THR A 92 3.38 -11.18 13.14
N ILE A 93 3.38 -10.61 11.95
CA ILE A 93 3.85 -11.29 10.73
C ILE A 93 5.10 -10.59 10.19
N ASP A 94 6.07 -11.38 9.77
CA ASP A 94 7.26 -10.92 9.06
C ASP A 94 7.22 -11.42 7.61
N GLY A 95 6.84 -10.53 6.70
CA GLY A 95 6.75 -10.83 5.27
C GLY A 95 8.10 -11.12 4.61
N SER A 96 9.22 -10.73 5.22
CA SER A 96 10.55 -10.99 4.68
C SER A 96 11.02 -12.41 4.94
N SER A 97 10.78 -12.92 6.16
CA SER A 97 11.18 -14.28 6.56
C SER A 97 10.04 -15.30 6.49
N GLY A 98 8.78 -14.85 6.27
CA GLY A 98 7.59 -15.69 6.27
C GLY A 98 7.17 -16.16 7.67
N ARG A 99 7.63 -15.51 8.72
CA ARG A 99 7.33 -15.92 10.11
C ARG A 99 6.01 -15.35 10.60
N ILE A 100 5.30 -16.19 11.35
CA ILE A 100 4.11 -15.81 12.12
C ILE A 100 4.47 -15.97 13.60
N ILE A 101 4.35 -14.91 14.37
CA ILE A 101 4.77 -14.83 15.76
C ILE A 101 3.55 -14.52 16.62
N LEU A 102 3.32 -15.28 17.69
CA LEU A 102 2.26 -14.98 18.65
C LEU A 102 2.59 -13.72 19.43
N GLY A 103 1.59 -12.88 19.63
CA GLY A 103 1.72 -11.64 20.36
C GLY A 103 2.29 -10.48 19.54
N GLU A 104 2.50 -9.38 20.23
CA GLU A 104 3.08 -8.16 19.67
C GLU A 104 4.60 -8.20 19.83
N VAL A 105 5.30 -7.99 18.71
CA VAL A 105 6.76 -7.88 18.68
C VAL A 105 7.14 -6.49 18.20
N SER A 106 8.11 -5.88 18.85
CA SER A 106 8.65 -4.58 18.41
C SER A 106 9.17 -4.67 16.98
N THR A 107 8.65 -3.82 16.12
CA THR A 107 9.04 -3.73 14.71
C THR A 107 9.97 -2.54 14.50
N ILE A 108 10.94 -2.71 13.63
CA ILE A 108 11.87 -1.65 13.21
C ILE A 108 11.41 -1.18 11.83
N LYS A 109 11.26 0.14 11.67
CA LYS A 109 11.05 0.69 10.33
C LYS A 109 12.29 0.45 9.49
N PRO A 110 12.17 -0.02 8.23
CA PRO A 110 13.30 -0.16 7.35
C PRO A 110 13.94 1.22 7.12
N GLU A 111 15.22 1.34 7.49
CA GLU A 111 16.01 2.54 7.25
C GLU A 111 17.21 2.19 6.39
N ILE A 112 17.62 3.15 5.53
CA ILE A 112 18.87 3.04 4.78
C ILE A 112 20.01 3.36 5.75
N SER A 113 20.49 2.37 6.48
CA SER A 113 21.49 2.55 7.53
C SER A 113 22.65 1.55 7.43
N GLY A 114 23.72 1.84 8.14
CA GLY A 114 24.83 0.92 8.33
C GLY A 114 25.52 0.47 7.02
N SER A 115 25.70 -0.83 6.87
CA SER A 115 26.40 -1.43 5.72
C SER A 115 25.69 -1.19 4.40
N PHE A 116 24.34 -1.12 4.39
CA PHE A 116 23.58 -0.81 3.18
C PHE A 116 23.84 0.62 2.70
N SER A 117 23.84 1.60 3.61
CA SER A 117 24.20 2.99 3.27
C SER A 117 25.63 3.07 2.71
N THR A 118 26.56 2.32 3.29
CA THR A 118 27.96 2.26 2.78
C THR A 118 28.01 1.71 1.37
N LEU A 119 27.28 0.61 1.09
CA LEU A 119 27.19 0.02 -0.25
C LEU A 119 26.58 1.00 -1.26
N MET A 120 25.51 1.68 -0.89
CA MET A 120 24.87 2.68 -1.76
C MET A 120 25.82 3.85 -2.06
N ASN A 121 26.56 4.35 -1.06
CA ASN A 121 27.57 5.37 -1.25
C ASN A 121 28.72 4.93 -2.19
N TRP A 122 29.09 3.64 -2.17
CA TRP A 122 30.05 3.11 -3.13
C TRP A 122 29.45 3.05 -4.53
N ALA A 123 28.22 2.54 -4.68
CA ALA A 123 27.52 2.49 -5.96
C ALA A 123 27.38 3.88 -6.58
N ASP A 124 27.10 4.91 -5.79
CA ASP A 124 26.96 6.29 -6.24
C ASP A 124 28.25 6.88 -6.83
N LYS A 125 29.42 6.38 -6.41
CA LYS A 125 30.72 6.80 -6.99
C LYS A 125 30.96 6.25 -8.40
N PHE A 126 30.33 5.15 -8.75
CA PHE A 126 30.55 4.45 -10.04
C PHE A 126 29.40 4.61 -11.02
N ARG A 127 28.16 4.82 -10.54
CA ARG A 127 27.00 5.00 -11.40
C ARG A 127 27.11 6.27 -12.23
N LYS A 128 26.66 6.19 -13.49
CA LYS A 128 26.57 7.34 -14.39
C LYS A 128 25.13 7.83 -14.54
N LEU A 129 24.16 6.92 -14.37
CA LEU A 129 22.75 7.23 -14.50
C LEU A 129 22.17 7.64 -13.14
N LYS A 130 21.21 8.54 -13.21
CA LYS A 130 20.40 8.95 -12.06
C LYS A 130 19.16 8.08 -11.96
N ILE A 131 18.68 7.86 -10.72
CA ILE A 131 17.49 7.06 -10.47
C ILE A 131 16.30 7.99 -10.26
N ARG A 132 15.24 7.75 -11.02
CA ARG A 132 13.96 8.44 -10.85
C ARG A 132 12.89 7.44 -10.45
N SER A 133 12.05 7.82 -9.49
CA SER A 133 10.92 7.03 -9.01
C SER A 133 9.65 7.37 -9.79
N ASN A 134 8.68 6.47 -9.79
CA ASN A 134 7.30 6.81 -10.12
C ASN A 134 6.58 7.24 -8.85
N SER A 135 5.84 8.34 -8.92
CA SER A 135 5.08 8.85 -7.77
C SER A 135 3.98 9.79 -8.25
N GLU A 136 2.81 9.65 -7.69
CA GLU A 136 1.61 10.40 -8.06
C GLU A 136 1.06 11.26 -6.92
N THR A 137 1.45 10.99 -5.66
CA THR A 137 0.99 11.73 -4.49
C THR A 137 2.14 12.45 -3.78
N PRO A 138 1.87 13.52 -3.02
CA PRO A 138 2.88 14.15 -2.18
C PRO A 138 3.54 13.18 -1.19
N THR A 139 2.76 12.28 -0.61
CA THR A 139 3.24 11.26 0.34
C THR A 139 4.24 10.31 -0.32
N ASP A 140 3.89 9.72 -1.48
CA ASP A 140 4.77 8.83 -2.22
C ASP A 140 6.04 9.56 -2.69
N THR A 141 5.87 10.82 -3.13
CA THR A 141 6.99 11.66 -3.55
C THR A 141 7.98 11.90 -2.40
N LYS A 142 7.46 12.14 -1.19
CA LYS A 142 8.31 12.29 -0.01
C LYS A 142 9.06 11.00 0.31
N ILE A 143 8.37 9.86 0.30
CA ILE A 143 8.98 8.54 0.51
C ILE A 143 10.07 8.29 -0.55
N ALA A 144 9.76 8.53 -1.83
CA ALA A 144 10.73 8.36 -2.91
C ALA A 144 12.00 9.23 -2.69
N ARG A 145 11.81 10.49 -2.29
CA ARG A 145 12.94 11.40 -2.01
C ARG A 145 13.75 10.94 -0.79
N ASP A 146 13.07 10.52 0.28
CA ASP A 146 13.73 10.04 1.51
C ASP A 146 14.55 8.77 1.23
N PHE A 147 14.13 7.94 0.27
CA PHE A 147 14.88 6.78 -0.24
C PHE A 147 15.95 7.13 -1.29
N GLY A 148 16.20 8.41 -1.58
CA GLY A 148 17.29 8.86 -2.44
C GLY A 148 16.94 8.97 -3.93
N ALA A 149 15.68 9.03 -4.31
CA ALA A 149 15.31 9.31 -5.69
C ALA A 149 15.78 10.70 -6.13
N GLU A 150 16.37 10.76 -7.31
CA GLU A 150 16.93 11.98 -7.91
C GLU A 150 15.98 12.63 -8.94
N GLY A 151 14.71 12.31 -8.83
CA GLY A 151 13.64 12.85 -9.66
C GLY A 151 12.42 11.94 -9.68
N ILE A 152 11.34 12.46 -10.27
CA ILE A 152 10.15 11.67 -10.63
C ILE A 152 10.23 11.37 -12.12
N GLY A 153 10.30 10.07 -12.45
CA GLY A 153 10.36 9.57 -13.82
C GLY A 153 9.00 9.52 -14.49
N LEU A 154 7.95 9.32 -13.70
CA LEU A 154 6.58 9.36 -14.16
C LEU A 154 5.64 9.71 -13.00
N CYS A 155 4.91 10.81 -13.19
CA CYS A 155 3.74 11.18 -12.41
C CYS A 155 2.52 11.03 -13.30
N ARG A 156 1.64 10.07 -12.99
CA ARG A 156 0.41 9.78 -13.73
C ARG A 156 -0.71 10.63 -13.17
N THR A 157 -1.12 11.65 -13.90
CA THR A 157 -2.16 12.57 -13.40
C THR A 157 -3.51 11.90 -13.23
N GLU A 158 -3.78 10.85 -14.00
CA GLU A 158 -4.99 10.06 -13.88
C GLU A 158 -5.11 9.34 -12.51
N HIS A 159 -4.01 9.00 -11.86
CA HIS A 159 -4.03 8.38 -10.53
C HIS A 159 -4.39 9.37 -9.42
N MET A 160 -4.16 10.66 -9.63
CA MET A 160 -4.55 11.71 -8.67
C MET A 160 -6.07 11.81 -8.52
N PHE A 161 -6.84 11.20 -9.43
CA PHE A 161 -8.29 11.29 -9.47
C PHE A 161 -9.01 10.17 -8.70
N PHE A 162 -8.30 9.15 -8.21
CA PHE A 162 -8.90 8.01 -7.50
C PHE A 162 -9.21 8.28 -6.01
N ASP A 163 -8.91 9.46 -5.53
CA ASP A 163 -9.29 9.90 -4.19
C ASP A 163 -10.82 10.00 -4.05
N GLU A 164 -11.35 9.58 -2.90
CA GLU A 164 -12.81 9.53 -2.65
C GLU A 164 -13.49 10.89 -2.82
N GLU A 165 -12.82 11.97 -2.43
CA GLU A 165 -13.37 13.33 -2.57
C GLU A 165 -13.42 13.79 -4.04
N ARG A 166 -12.62 13.18 -4.92
CA ARG A 166 -12.45 13.60 -6.31
C ARG A 166 -13.22 12.75 -7.30
N ILE A 167 -13.40 11.46 -6.98
CA ILE A 167 -13.97 10.49 -7.92
C ILE A 167 -15.34 10.88 -8.46
N LEU A 168 -16.17 11.54 -7.67
CA LEU A 168 -17.48 12.01 -8.11
C LEU A 168 -17.34 13.08 -9.20
N SER A 169 -16.45 14.05 -9.02
CA SER A 169 -16.20 15.11 -10.00
C SER A 169 -15.58 14.57 -11.29
N VAL A 170 -14.76 13.50 -11.18
CA VAL A 170 -14.21 12.80 -12.35
C VAL A 170 -15.32 12.08 -13.12
N ARG A 171 -16.22 11.39 -12.42
CA ARG A 171 -17.40 10.78 -13.06
C ARG A 171 -18.30 11.82 -13.74
N GLU A 172 -18.56 12.95 -13.10
CA GLU A 172 -19.29 14.08 -13.70
C GLU A 172 -18.59 14.55 -14.98
N MET A 173 -17.27 14.72 -14.96
CA MET A 173 -16.50 15.13 -16.13
C MET A 173 -16.61 14.13 -17.28
N ILE A 174 -16.45 12.83 -16.99
CA ILE A 174 -16.51 11.76 -18.01
C ILE A 174 -17.91 11.65 -18.62
N LEU A 175 -18.95 11.74 -17.79
CA LEU A 175 -20.35 11.59 -18.21
C LEU A 175 -20.96 12.88 -18.78
N SER A 176 -20.24 14.00 -18.76
CA SER A 176 -20.70 15.28 -19.30
C SER A 176 -20.96 15.20 -20.78
N LYS A 177 -22.16 15.58 -21.18
CA LYS A 177 -22.57 15.63 -22.61
C LYS A 177 -22.23 16.94 -23.29
N THR A 178 -22.07 18.02 -22.52
CA THR A 178 -21.76 19.36 -23.03
C THR A 178 -20.36 19.81 -22.57
N GLN A 179 -19.79 20.73 -23.34
CA GLN A 179 -18.50 21.34 -22.96
C GLN A 179 -18.62 22.18 -21.68
N GLU A 180 -19.75 22.82 -21.47
CA GLU A 180 -20.03 23.64 -20.30
C GLU A 180 -20.10 22.81 -19.03
N ASP A 181 -20.80 21.67 -19.05
CA ASP A 181 -20.89 20.79 -17.88
C ASP A 181 -19.52 20.15 -17.56
N ARG A 182 -18.77 19.79 -18.60
CA ARG A 182 -17.39 19.29 -18.41
C ARG A 182 -16.49 20.36 -17.78
N ALA A 183 -16.59 21.60 -18.22
CA ALA A 183 -15.82 22.72 -17.64
C ALA A 183 -16.16 22.94 -16.17
N LYS A 184 -17.44 22.84 -15.77
CA LYS A 184 -17.85 22.92 -14.35
C LYS A 184 -17.23 21.80 -13.51
N ALA A 185 -17.22 20.56 -14.00
CA ALA A 185 -16.60 19.44 -13.30
C ALA A 185 -15.07 19.61 -13.18
N LEU A 186 -14.40 20.08 -14.23
CA LEU A 186 -12.98 20.39 -14.24
C LEU A 186 -12.63 21.51 -13.23
N GLN A 187 -13.48 22.52 -13.07
CA GLN A 187 -13.28 23.57 -12.07
C GLN A 187 -13.28 23.03 -10.63
N LYS A 188 -14.02 21.96 -10.36
CA LYS A 188 -13.99 21.29 -9.05
C LYS A 188 -12.68 20.53 -8.83
N LEU A 189 -12.11 19.92 -9.86
CA LEU A 189 -10.87 19.13 -9.80
C LEU A 189 -9.61 19.99 -9.75
N LEU A 190 -9.60 21.13 -10.40
CA LEU A 190 -8.44 21.99 -10.56
C LEU A 190 -7.77 22.40 -9.24
N PRO A 191 -8.49 22.81 -8.18
CA PRO A 191 -7.86 23.18 -6.91
C PRO A 191 -7.10 22.02 -6.26
N HIS A 192 -7.66 20.81 -6.32
CA HIS A 192 -7.05 19.61 -5.74
C HIS A 192 -5.75 19.26 -6.50
N GLN A 193 -5.81 19.17 -7.82
CA GLN A 193 -4.65 18.86 -8.65
C GLN A 193 -3.55 19.93 -8.52
N LYS A 194 -3.95 21.20 -8.49
CA LYS A 194 -3.00 22.31 -8.26
C LYS A 194 -2.30 22.19 -6.91
N LYS A 195 -3.02 21.82 -5.85
CA LYS A 195 -2.44 21.62 -4.52
C LYS A 195 -1.42 20.47 -4.55
N ASP A 196 -1.77 19.33 -5.14
CA ASP A 196 -0.88 18.17 -5.22
C ASP A 196 0.41 18.50 -5.97
N PHE A 197 0.32 19.17 -7.12
CA PHE A 197 1.50 19.59 -7.86
C PHE A 197 2.37 20.57 -7.10
N ILE A 198 1.78 21.53 -6.39
CA ILE A 198 2.55 22.45 -5.56
C ILE A 198 3.34 21.70 -4.48
N GLU A 199 2.72 20.72 -3.84
CA GLU A 199 3.38 19.93 -2.81
C GLU A 199 4.46 19.00 -3.41
N ILE A 200 4.18 18.32 -4.52
CA ILE A 200 5.15 17.48 -5.24
C ILE A 200 6.36 18.31 -5.66
N PHE A 201 6.15 19.48 -6.26
CA PHE A 201 7.25 20.34 -6.70
C PHE A 201 8.05 20.92 -5.54
N LYS A 202 7.41 21.22 -4.40
CA LYS A 202 8.13 21.62 -3.18
C LYS A 202 9.01 20.49 -2.65
N ILE A 203 8.48 19.26 -2.58
CA ILE A 203 9.24 18.09 -2.13
C ILE A 203 10.41 17.84 -3.08
N MET A 204 10.20 17.94 -4.38
CA MET A 204 11.21 17.66 -5.41
C MET A 204 12.02 18.90 -5.81
N SER A 205 12.03 19.97 -5.01
CA SER A 205 12.75 21.20 -5.34
C SER A 205 14.20 20.93 -5.75
N GLY A 206 14.59 21.41 -6.92
CA GLY A 206 15.91 21.19 -7.54
C GLY A 206 16.06 19.88 -8.30
N LEU A 207 15.04 19.02 -8.34
CA LEU A 207 15.03 17.73 -9.02
C LEU A 207 13.95 17.70 -10.12
N PRO A 208 14.18 16.93 -11.21
CA PRO A 208 13.23 16.86 -12.31
C PRO A 208 11.98 16.05 -11.95
N VAL A 209 10.83 16.52 -12.44
CA VAL A 209 9.54 15.81 -12.35
C VAL A 209 8.96 15.67 -13.74
N THR A 210 8.75 14.44 -14.21
CA THR A 210 8.10 14.15 -15.49
C THR A 210 6.63 13.84 -15.23
N VAL A 211 5.76 14.63 -15.86
CA VAL A 211 4.30 14.53 -15.71
C VAL A 211 3.70 13.96 -17.00
N ARG A 212 2.84 12.98 -16.88
CA ARG A 212 1.95 12.52 -17.97
C ARG A 212 0.62 13.27 -17.87
N LEU A 213 0.25 13.95 -18.95
CA LEU A 213 -1.01 14.68 -19.09
C LEU A 213 -2.05 13.85 -19.83
#